data_94d49f12fc7c231830912e249f6bdfa2
#
_entry.id   94d49f12fc7c231830912e249f6bdfa2
#
_cell.length_a   1.000
_cell.length_b   1.000
_cell.length_c   1.000
_cell.angle_alpha   90.00
_cell.angle_beta   90.00
_cell.angle_gamma   90.00
#
_symmetry.space_group_name_H-M   'P 1'
#
loop_
_entity.id
_entity.type
_entity.pdbx_description
1 polymer ?
#
loop_
_entity_poly.entity_id
_entity_poly.type
_entity_poly.pdbx_seq_one_letter_code
_entity_poly.pdbx_strand_id
1 'polypeptide(L)'
;MRKALVIGIDYYETINPLFGCVNDAYAIKAVLDRHSDGTKNFDVSIETATGPKAFIERKELKNKVEELFKDKSDIALFYFSGHGYVESTGGYLITSECKDGDDGFSMNDLLEIANSSPARNKIIILDCCHSGMVGKTSQKEAKSILSEGLTILTASSETQYAIEKNNSGVFTTLFIDAMNGSASNLVGDITPGSIYAHIDQSLGSWEQRPIFKTNVTTFTTLRKVQPPIALTDLKQLTVLFPVKGQEFKLDPSFEPESINPNDENVTKFKLLQKYNRINLVVPIDTEHMYFAAIESKSCKLTILGEHYWNLITNDRI
;
A
#
# COMPACT_ATOMS: atom_id res chain seq x y z
N MET A 1 -12.94 -10.00 9.95
CA MET A 1 -11.81 -9.76 10.88
C MET A 1 -10.53 -9.61 10.06
N ARG A 2 -9.65 -8.67 10.42
CA ARG A 2 -8.36 -8.41 9.76
C ARG A 2 -7.25 -8.70 10.77
N LYS A 3 -6.36 -9.64 10.45
CA LYS A 3 -5.27 -10.09 11.34
C LYS A 3 -3.93 -9.75 10.71
N ALA A 4 -2.93 -9.40 11.52
CA ALA A 4 -1.55 -9.25 11.07
C ALA A 4 -0.58 -9.89 12.07
N LEU A 5 0.45 -10.54 11.56
CA LEU A 5 1.63 -10.98 12.30
C LEU A 5 2.84 -10.21 11.78
N VAL A 6 3.49 -9.48 12.66
CA VAL A 6 4.62 -8.61 12.34
C VAL A 6 5.86 -9.12 13.08
N ILE A 7 6.92 -9.43 12.34
CA ILE A 7 8.17 -9.98 12.86
C ILE A 7 9.31 -9.00 12.58
N GLY A 8 10.14 -8.72 13.61
CA GLY A 8 11.36 -7.94 13.47
C GLY A 8 12.52 -8.59 14.22
N ILE A 9 13.60 -8.97 13.53
CA ILE A 9 14.74 -9.67 14.12
C ILE A 9 16.03 -8.87 13.94
N ASP A 10 16.53 -8.29 15.04
CA ASP A 10 17.84 -7.64 15.12
C ASP A 10 18.90 -8.58 15.72
N TYR A 11 18.50 -9.50 16.60
CA TYR A 11 19.40 -10.37 17.34
C TYR A 11 19.48 -11.77 16.72
N TYR A 12 20.70 -12.23 16.51
CA TYR A 12 21.07 -13.56 16.04
C TYR A 12 22.22 -14.12 16.91
N GLU A 13 22.19 -15.41 17.24
CA GLU A 13 23.22 -16.02 18.10
C GLU A 13 24.58 -16.14 17.42
N THR A 14 24.59 -16.47 16.12
CA THR A 14 25.81 -16.82 15.36
C THR A 14 26.01 -15.96 14.11
N ILE A 15 25.00 -15.24 13.67
CA ILE A 15 25.02 -14.39 12.48
C ILE A 15 25.13 -12.93 12.91
N ASN A 16 25.65 -12.05 12.06
CA ASN A 16 25.78 -10.63 12.35
C ASN A 16 24.42 -10.01 12.70
N PRO A 17 24.33 -9.20 13.78
CA PRO A 17 23.10 -8.55 14.15
C PRO A 17 22.71 -7.49 13.13
N LEU A 18 21.39 -7.17 13.08
CA LEU A 18 20.81 -6.03 12.41
C LEU A 18 20.37 -4.97 13.44
N PHE A 19 20.01 -3.77 13.00
CA PHE A 19 19.71 -2.67 13.90
C PHE A 19 18.43 -1.91 13.57
N GLY A 20 17.76 -2.27 12.48
CA GLY A 20 16.58 -1.59 11.95
C GLY A 20 15.30 -2.40 12.00
N CYS A 21 15.39 -3.74 12.01
CA CYS A 21 14.24 -4.62 11.79
C CYS A 21 13.20 -4.56 12.90
N VAL A 22 13.62 -4.40 14.14
CA VAL A 22 12.74 -4.21 15.30
C VAL A 22 12.00 -2.87 15.20
N ASN A 23 12.70 -1.79 14.83
CA ASN A 23 12.09 -0.49 14.60
C ASN A 23 11.06 -0.55 13.47
N ASP A 24 11.39 -1.21 12.37
CA ASP A 24 10.51 -1.44 11.23
C ASP A 24 9.24 -2.18 11.65
N ALA A 25 9.37 -3.23 12.45
CA ALA A 25 8.22 -3.99 12.96
C ALA A 25 7.27 -3.13 13.79
N TYR A 26 7.79 -2.29 14.68
CA TYR A 26 6.96 -1.36 15.46
C TYR A 26 6.29 -0.30 14.58
N ALA A 27 7.00 0.23 13.59
CA ALA A 27 6.45 1.21 12.67
C ALA A 27 5.34 0.60 11.77
N ILE A 28 5.53 -0.62 11.28
CA ILE A 28 4.50 -1.38 10.54
C ILE A 28 3.28 -1.64 11.43
N LYS A 29 3.48 -2.08 12.68
CA LYS A 29 2.37 -2.25 13.63
C LYS A 29 1.58 -0.95 13.77
N ALA A 30 2.24 0.19 13.96
CA ALA A 30 1.60 1.48 14.17
C ALA A 30 0.69 1.88 12.99
N VAL A 31 1.13 1.68 11.74
CA VAL A 31 0.32 2.02 10.55
C VAL A 31 -0.77 0.99 10.23
N LEU A 32 -0.63 -0.26 10.69
CA LEU A 32 -1.64 -1.30 10.50
C LEU A 32 -2.74 -1.26 11.58
N ASP A 33 -2.42 -0.88 12.81
CA ASP A 33 -3.34 -0.96 13.95
C ASP A 33 -4.62 -0.13 13.73
N ARG A 34 -4.50 1.07 13.13
CA ARG A 34 -5.62 1.99 12.96
C ARG A 34 -5.66 2.65 11.59
N HIS A 35 -6.87 2.98 11.15
CA HIS A 35 -7.12 3.96 10.09
C HIS A 35 -6.73 5.36 10.54
N SER A 36 -6.61 6.32 9.61
CA SER A 36 -6.23 7.71 9.98
C SER A 36 -7.28 8.44 10.83
N ASP A 37 -8.53 7.98 10.82
CA ASP A 37 -9.61 8.49 11.66
C ASP A 37 -9.61 7.91 13.09
N GLY A 38 -8.61 7.07 13.42
CA GLY A 38 -8.46 6.43 14.72
C GLY A 38 -9.27 5.13 14.89
N THR A 39 -10.11 4.74 13.94
CA THR A 39 -10.85 3.48 14.01
C THR A 39 -9.92 2.27 13.89
N LYS A 40 -10.28 1.16 14.56
CA LYS A 40 -9.47 -0.08 14.53
C LYS A 40 -9.41 -0.63 13.12
N ASN A 41 -8.20 -1.01 12.68
CA ASN A 41 -7.94 -1.58 11.37
C ASN A 41 -7.57 -3.07 11.46
N PHE A 42 -6.35 -3.40 11.87
CA PHE A 42 -5.92 -4.78 12.08
C PHE A 42 -5.85 -5.13 13.57
N ASP A 43 -6.05 -6.43 13.85
CA ASP A 43 -5.56 -7.05 15.08
C ASP A 43 -4.13 -7.49 14.82
N VAL A 44 -3.15 -6.80 15.44
CA VAL A 44 -1.73 -6.94 15.13
C VAL A 44 -1.00 -7.64 16.27
N SER A 45 -0.54 -8.87 16.00
CA SER A 45 0.47 -9.54 16.82
C SER A 45 1.86 -9.12 16.35
N ILE A 46 2.74 -8.81 17.28
CA ILE A 46 4.14 -8.44 17.01
C ILE A 46 5.08 -9.31 17.82
N GLU A 47 6.12 -9.81 17.16
CA GLU A 47 7.22 -10.54 17.80
C GLU A 47 8.54 -9.92 17.38
N THR A 48 9.43 -9.71 18.34
CA THR A 48 10.71 -9.06 18.09
C THR A 48 11.85 -9.79 18.80
N ALA A 49 13.00 -9.88 18.12
CA ALA A 49 14.22 -10.45 18.70
C ALA A 49 15.25 -9.33 18.89
N THR A 50 15.52 -9.02 20.16
CA THR A 50 16.41 -7.92 20.58
C THR A 50 17.62 -8.40 21.39
N GLY A 51 17.69 -9.68 21.76
CA GLY A 51 18.78 -10.23 22.58
C GLY A 51 18.51 -11.65 23.07
N PRO A 52 19.42 -12.25 23.85
CA PRO A 52 19.34 -13.65 24.28
C PRO A 52 18.08 -14.03 25.09
N LYS A 53 17.40 -13.05 25.67
CA LYS A 53 16.15 -13.25 26.44
C LYS A 53 14.88 -12.99 25.64
N ALA A 54 15.04 -12.41 24.46
CA ALA A 54 13.95 -12.07 23.54
C ALA A 54 14.43 -12.41 22.13
N PHE A 55 14.34 -13.70 21.78
CA PHE A 55 14.73 -14.22 20.47
C PHE A 55 13.60 -15.06 19.89
N ILE A 56 13.63 -15.31 18.58
CA ILE A 56 12.58 -16.00 17.84
C ILE A 56 13.17 -17.27 17.23
N GLU A 57 12.62 -18.42 17.61
CA GLU A 57 12.95 -19.72 17.03
C GLU A 57 12.14 -20.01 15.76
N ARG A 58 12.72 -20.76 14.83
CA ARG A 58 12.04 -21.23 13.61
C ARG A 58 10.73 -21.94 13.91
N LYS A 59 10.71 -22.82 14.94
CA LYS A 59 9.51 -23.55 15.33
C LYS A 59 8.42 -22.59 15.82
N GLU A 60 8.78 -21.60 16.59
CA GLU A 60 7.84 -20.59 17.09
C GLU A 60 7.30 -19.75 15.94
N LEU A 61 8.17 -19.25 15.07
CA LEU A 61 7.77 -18.49 13.87
C LEU A 61 6.80 -19.31 13.01
N LYS A 62 7.12 -20.59 12.73
CA LYS A 62 6.24 -21.47 11.96
C LYS A 62 4.86 -21.61 12.61
N ASN A 63 4.79 -21.89 13.90
CA ASN A 63 3.51 -22.03 14.62
C ASN A 63 2.67 -20.75 14.55
N LYS A 64 3.28 -19.57 14.70
CA LYS A 64 2.59 -18.27 14.61
C LYS A 64 2.09 -17.99 13.18
N VAL A 65 2.85 -18.35 12.16
CA VAL A 65 2.43 -18.24 10.75
C VAL A 65 1.26 -19.19 10.47
N GLU A 66 1.31 -20.44 10.94
CA GLU A 66 0.19 -21.38 10.83
C GLU A 66 -1.08 -20.85 11.53
N GLU A 67 -0.95 -20.26 12.72
CA GLU A 67 -2.08 -19.66 13.46
C GLU A 67 -2.67 -18.45 12.72
N LEU A 68 -1.82 -17.58 12.15
CA LEU A 68 -2.25 -16.44 11.35
C LEU A 68 -3.17 -16.88 10.20
N PHE A 69 -2.76 -17.92 9.46
CA PHE A 69 -3.42 -18.34 8.24
C PHE A 69 -4.48 -19.44 8.44
N LYS A 70 -4.69 -19.96 9.65
CA LYS A 70 -5.58 -21.09 9.98
C LYS A 70 -7.05 -20.81 9.73
N ASP A 71 -7.54 -19.62 10.12
CA ASP A 71 -8.97 -19.32 10.19
C ASP A 71 -9.43 -18.41 9.05
N LYS A 72 -10.75 -18.48 8.76
CA LYS A 72 -11.40 -17.51 7.86
C LYS A 72 -11.25 -16.09 8.40
N SER A 73 -10.74 -15.20 7.54
CA SER A 73 -10.60 -13.77 7.82
C SER A 73 -10.74 -12.97 6.52
N ASP A 74 -11.03 -11.67 6.64
CA ASP A 74 -11.06 -10.78 5.46
C ASP A 74 -9.66 -10.56 4.93
N ILE A 75 -8.68 -10.37 5.86
CA ILE A 75 -7.26 -10.22 5.55
C ILE A 75 -6.44 -10.94 6.61
N ALA A 76 -5.49 -11.77 6.18
CA ALA A 76 -4.39 -12.28 6.95
C ALA A 76 -3.08 -11.74 6.37
N LEU A 77 -2.34 -10.91 7.14
CA LEU A 77 -1.14 -10.24 6.70
C LEU A 77 0.06 -10.71 7.51
N PHE A 78 1.10 -11.18 6.83
CA PHE A 78 2.40 -11.50 7.40
C PHE A 78 3.43 -10.46 6.95
N TYR A 79 4.15 -9.87 7.90
CA TYR A 79 5.30 -8.99 7.66
C TYR A 79 6.53 -9.54 8.36
N PHE A 80 7.65 -9.54 7.68
CA PHE A 80 8.95 -9.96 8.21
C PHE A 80 10.03 -8.94 7.84
N SER A 81 10.81 -8.51 8.83
CA SER A 81 12.06 -7.75 8.65
C SER A 81 13.19 -8.46 9.40
N GLY A 82 14.27 -8.81 8.68
CA GLY A 82 15.38 -9.58 9.19
C GLY A 82 16.30 -10.10 8.08
N HIS A 83 17.21 -11.00 8.42
CA HIS A 83 18.03 -11.68 7.42
C HIS A 83 17.22 -12.65 6.56
N GLY A 84 17.54 -12.68 5.26
CA GLY A 84 17.10 -13.69 4.30
C GLY A 84 18.31 -14.41 3.72
N TYR A 85 18.15 -15.70 3.43
CA TYR A 85 19.17 -16.55 2.82
C TYR A 85 18.61 -17.30 1.62
N VAL A 86 19.45 -17.54 0.61
CA VAL A 86 19.08 -18.30 -0.59
C VAL A 86 20.07 -19.39 -0.86
N GLU A 87 19.54 -20.56 -1.12
CA GLU A 87 20.27 -21.75 -1.52
C GLU A 87 19.65 -22.42 -2.75
N SER A 88 20.30 -23.48 -3.23
CA SER A 88 19.76 -24.29 -4.35
C SER A 88 18.39 -24.89 -4.08
N THR A 89 18.05 -25.10 -2.80
CA THR A 89 16.77 -25.64 -2.31
C THR A 89 15.66 -24.59 -2.14
N GLY A 90 16.00 -23.30 -2.11
CA GLY A 90 15.01 -22.19 -1.99
C GLY A 90 15.50 -21.01 -1.16
N GLY A 91 14.57 -20.17 -0.77
CA GLY A 91 14.78 -19.05 0.14
C GLY A 91 14.35 -19.36 1.56
N TYR A 92 15.01 -18.74 2.54
CA TYR A 92 14.77 -18.94 3.96
C TYR A 92 14.70 -17.60 4.68
N LEU A 93 13.77 -17.48 5.63
CA LEU A 93 13.72 -16.40 6.63
C LEU A 93 14.56 -16.83 7.83
N ILE A 94 15.58 -16.06 8.14
CA ILE A 94 16.54 -16.40 9.17
C ILE A 94 16.00 -16.03 10.54
N THR A 95 15.97 -16.99 11.44
CA THR A 95 15.56 -16.82 12.84
C THR A 95 16.77 -16.72 13.76
N SER A 96 16.56 -16.37 15.03
CA SER A 96 17.65 -16.01 15.94
C SER A 96 18.65 -17.13 16.22
N GLU A 97 18.20 -18.41 16.19
CA GLU A 97 19.05 -19.59 16.43
C GLU A 97 19.77 -20.10 15.19
N CYS A 98 19.47 -19.57 13.99
CA CYS A 98 20.07 -20.06 12.75
C CYS A 98 21.59 -19.94 12.74
N LYS A 99 22.27 -20.98 12.19
CA LYS A 99 23.73 -21.08 12.09
C LYS A 99 24.23 -20.96 10.67
N ASP A 100 23.60 -21.70 9.77
CA ASP A 100 24.07 -21.90 8.39
C ASP A 100 23.11 -21.35 7.32
N GLY A 101 22.03 -20.68 7.72
CA GLY A 101 21.07 -20.04 6.81
C GLY A 101 19.98 -20.96 6.26
N ASP A 102 20.30 -22.18 5.85
CA ASP A 102 19.33 -23.20 5.38
C ASP A 102 18.53 -23.85 6.52
N ASP A 103 18.93 -23.61 7.75
CA ASP A 103 18.20 -23.97 8.97
C ASP A 103 17.09 -22.97 9.34
N GLY A 104 16.91 -21.91 8.54
CA GLY A 104 15.84 -20.91 8.68
C GLY A 104 14.44 -21.43 8.34
N PHE A 105 13.43 -20.56 8.45
CA PHE A 105 12.05 -20.87 8.05
C PHE A 105 11.92 -20.76 6.52
N SER A 106 11.57 -21.87 5.86
CA SER A 106 11.46 -21.93 4.41
C SER A 106 10.40 -20.98 3.86
N MET A 107 10.76 -20.15 2.87
CA MET A 107 9.81 -19.31 2.15
C MET A 107 8.79 -20.12 1.34
N ASN A 108 9.15 -21.36 0.94
CA ASN A 108 8.21 -22.27 0.28
C ASN A 108 7.15 -22.78 1.27
N ASP A 109 7.55 -23.13 2.51
CA ASP A 109 6.57 -23.54 3.55
C ASP A 109 5.64 -22.38 3.88
N LEU A 110 6.16 -21.16 4.00
CA LEU A 110 5.34 -19.94 4.19
C LEU A 110 4.30 -19.81 3.07
N LEU A 111 4.73 -20.00 1.82
CA LEU A 111 3.83 -19.90 0.67
C LEU A 111 2.78 -21.01 0.66
N GLU A 112 3.14 -22.25 1.00
CA GLU A 112 2.19 -23.38 1.08
C GLU A 112 1.15 -23.16 2.17
N ILE A 113 1.56 -22.68 3.34
CA ILE A 113 0.64 -22.33 4.45
C ILE A 113 -0.31 -21.23 4.00
N ALA A 114 0.19 -20.16 3.37
CA ALA A 114 -0.64 -19.07 2.88
C ALA A 114 -1.59 -19.52 1.75
N ASN A 115 -1.12 -20.33 0.80
CA ASN A 115 -1.95 -20.87 -0.29
C ASN A 115 -3.10 -21.76 0.23
N SER A 116 -2.88 -22.48 1.32
CA SER A 116 -3.88 -23.36 1.94
C SER A 116 -4.84 -22.62 2.86
N SER A 117 -4.63 -21.33 3.11
CA SER A 117 -5.41 -20.53 4.03
C SER A 117 -6.84 -20.25 3.51
N PRO A 118 -7.87 -20.38 4.38
CA PRO A 118 -9.24 -19.99 4.05
C PRO A 118 -9.47 -18.46 4.14
N ALA A 119 -8.45 -17.65 4.45
CA ALA A 119 -8.57 -16.20 4.45
C ALA A 119 -8.86 -15.68 3.03
N ARG A 120 -9.74 -14.68 2.94
CA ARG A 120 -10.14 -14.10 1.65
C ARG A 120 -8.95 -13.41 0.95
N ASN A 121 -8.19 -12.63 1.71
CA ASN A 121 -6.97 -11.97 1.22
C ASN A 121 -5.79 -12.38 2.10
N LYS A 122 -4.74 -12.93 1.48
CA LYS A 122 -3.49 -13.30 2.10
C LYS A 122 -2.41 -12.36 1.60
N ILE A 123 -1.70 -11.73 2.52
CA ILE A 123 -0.69 -10.73 2.14
C ILE A 123 0.61 -11.10 2.85
N ILE A 124 1.67 -11.25 2.07
CA ILE A 124 3.02 -11.52 2.55
C ILE A 124 3.90 -10.33 2.17
N ILE A 125 4.53 -9.71 3.16
CA ILE A 125 5.44 -8.58 2.99
C ILE A 125 6.79 -8.97 3.59
N LEU A 126 7.85 -8.98 2.79
CA LEU A 126 9.19 -9.39 3.21
C LEU A 126 10.20 -8.27 2.98
N ASP A 127 10.70 -7.71 4.07
CA ASP A 127 11.83 -6.78 4.07
C ASP A 127 13.11 -7.53 4.51
N CYS A 128 13.62 -8.35 3.59
CA CYS A 128 14.86 -9.10 3.78
C CYS A 128 15.60 -9.30 2.46
N CYS A 129 16.91 -9.63 2.53
CA CYS A 129 17.69 -9.95 1.35
C CYS A 129 17.10 -11.15 0.61
N HIS A 130 17.20 -11.15 -0.72
CA HIS A 130 16.77 -12.26 -1.58
C HIS A 130 15.29 -12.67 -1.45
N SER A 131 14.45 -11.82 -0.89
CA SER A 131 13.02 -12.10 -0.68
C SER A 131 12.24 -12.37 -1.97
N GLY A 132 12.74 -11.93 -3.12
CA GLY A 132 12.16 -12.22 -4.43
C GLY A 132 12.08 -13.70 -4.83
N MET A 133 12.77 -14.60 -4.09
CA MET A 133 12.68 -16.04 -4.30
C MET A 133 11.34 -16.66 -3.90
N VAL A 134 10.55 -15.98 -3.09
CA VAL A 134 9.23 -16.50 -2.67
C VAL A 134 8.37 -16.87 -3.87
N GLY A 135 7.94 -18.13 -3.90
CA GLY A 135 7.10 -18.68 -4.95
C GLY A 135 7.85 -19.18 -6.19
N LYS A 136 9.16 -19.36 -6.14
CA LYS A 136 9.88 -20.16 -7.14
C LYS A 136 9.99 -21.62 -6.68
N THR A 137 9.37 -22.51 -7.44
CA THR A 137 9.58 -23.95 -7.32
C THR A 137 10.76 -24.34 -8.18
N SER A 138 11.81 -24.88 -7.58
CA SER A 138 13.05 -25.45 -8.18
C SER A 138 13.58 -24.80 -9.48
N GLN A 139 14.89 -24.85 -9.70
CA GLN A 139 15.64 -24.19 -10.79
C GLN A 139 15.17 -24.46 -12.25
N LYS A 140 14.19 -25.33 -12.48
CA LYS A 140 13.72 -25.69 -13.83
C LYS A 140 12.42 -25.02 -14.28
N GLU A 141 11.60 -24.51 -13.36
CA GLU A 141 10.38 -23.79 -13.75
C GLU A 141 10.15 -22.58 -12.83
N ALA A 142 10.37 -21.37 -13.35
CA ALA A 142 10.12 -20.11 -12.65
C ALA A 142 8.62 -19.79 -12.51
N LYS A 143 7.80 -20.77 -12.07
CA LYS A 143 6.36 -20.61 -11.88
C LYS A 143 6.04 -20.52 -10.38
N SER A 144 5.51 -19.37 -9.94
CA SER A 144 4.86 -19.25 -8.64
C SER A 144 3.40 -19.65 -8.79
N ILE A 145 2.95 -20.65 -8.06
CA ILE A 145 1.52 -20.95 -7.94
C ILE A 145 0.99 -20.13 -6.77
N LEU A 146 0.20 -19.10 -7.09
CA LEU A 146 -0.49 -18.27 -6.10
C LEU A 146 -1.97 -18.65 -6.09
N SER A 147 -2.50 -19.02 -4.92
CA SER A 147 -3.95 -19.19 -4.74
C SER A 147 -4.67 -17.85 -4.90
N GLU A 148 -5.96 -17.89 -5.20
CA GLU A 148 -6.80 -16.68 -5.28
C GLU A 148 -6.71 -15.89 -3.97
N GLY A 149 -6.60 -14.57 -4.08
CA GLY A 149 -6.50 -13.64 -2.96
C GLY A 149 -5.10 -13.51 -2.36
N LEU A 150 -4.06 -14.15 -2.92
CA LEU A 150 -2.69 -14.03 -2.42
C LEU A 150 -1.94 -12.89 -3.11
N THR A 151 -1.30 -12.06 -2.29
CA THR A 151 -0.40 -10.97 -2.70
C THR A 151 0.92 -11.07 -1.95
N ILE A 152 2.02 -10.95 -2.67
CA ILE A 152 3.38 -10.95 -2.13
C ILE A 152 4.06 -9.64 -2.55
N LEU A 153 4.65 -8.96 -1.60
CA LEU A 153 5.45 -7.76 -1.79
C LEU A 153 6.80 -7.95 -1.09
N THR A 154 7.90 -7.80 -1.83
CA THR A 154 9.24 -8.02 -1.30
C THR A 154 10.15 -6.82 -1.53
N ALA A 155 11.06 -6.59 -0.59
CA ALA A 155 11.97 -5.45 -0.62
C ALA A 155 13.02 -5.53 -1.73
N SER A 156 13.47 -6.74 -2.09
CA SER A 156 14.56 -6.95 -3.04
C SER A 156 14.27 -8.08 -4.02
N SER A 157 14.94 -8.02 -5.17
CA SER A 157 15.01 -9.15 -6.11
C SER A 157 15.90 -10.27 -5.55
N GLU A 158 15.97 -11.40 -6.27
CA GLU A 158 16.77 -12.58 -5.89
C GLU A 158 18.26 -12.31 -5.73
N THR A 159 18.79 -11.32 -6.42
CA THR A 159 20.21 -11.03 -6.53
C THR A 159 20.63 -9.77 -5.78
N GLN A 160 19.68 -9.08 -5.11
CA GLN A 160 19.95 -7.82 -4.44
C GLN A 160 19.83 -7.93 -2.92
N TYR A 161 20.63 -7.14 -2.22
CA TYR A 161 20.53 -6.98 -0.77
C TYR A 161 19.50 -5.90 -0.41
N ALA A 162 18.79 -6.09 0.69
CA ALA A 162 17.97 -5.04 1.29
C ALA A 162 18.89 -3.96 1.89
N ILE A 163 18.53 -2.71 1.71
CA ILE A 163 19.35 -1.56 2.15
C ILE A 163 18.74 -0.99 3.42
N GLU A 164 19.56 -0.87 4.48
CA GLU A 164 19.22 -0.11 5.69
C GLU A 164 19.80 1.30 5.61
N LYS A 165 19.01 2.29 6.02
CA LYS A 165 19.41 3.68 6.15
C LYS A 165 18.78 4.27 7.40
N ASN A 166 19.59 4.93 8.24
CA ASN A 166 19.13 5.55 9.49
C ASN A 166 18.40 4.56 10.44
N ASN A 167 18.89 3.33 10.58
CA ASN A 167 18.31 2.27 11.41
C ASN A 167 16.88 1.87 10.99
N SER A 168 16.58 1.88 9.71
CA SER A 168 15.33 1.38 9.11
C SER A 168 15.58 0.89 7.69
N GLY A 169 14.83 -0.12 7.25
CA GLY A 169 14.82 -0.58 5.87
C GLY A 169 14.28 0.51 4.93
N VAL A 170 14.95 0.76 3.81
CA VAL A 170 14.48 1.71 2.79
C VAL A 170 13.08 1.33 2.29
N PHE A 171 12.86 0.04 2.04
CA PHE A 171 11.57 -0.48 1.60
C PHE A 171 10.48 -0.21 2.65
N THR A 172 10.73 -0.55 3.93
CA THR A 172 9.76 -0.31 5.00
C THR A 172 9.49 1.18 5.21
N THR A 173 10.50 2.04 5.11
CA THR A 173 10.30 3.50 5.16
C THR A 173 9.33 3.97 4.08
N LEU A 174 9.51 3.54 2.83
CA LEU A 174 8.62 3.88 1.71
C LEU A 174 7.23 3.24 1.85
N PHE A 175 7.16 2.01 2.38
CA PHE A 175 5.89 1.36 2.69
C PHE A 175 5.08 2.17 3.71
N ILE A 176 5.72 2.66 4.78
CA ILE A 176 5.09 3.48 5.82
C ILE A 176 4.64 4.83 5.24
N ASP A 177 5.46 5.47 4.40
CA ASP A 177 5.08 6.69 3.71
C ASP A 177 3.84 6.48 2.85
N ALA A 178 3.82 5.41 2.05
CA ALA A 178 2.65 5.00 1.27
C ALA A 178 1.40 4.84 2.15
N MET A 179 1.53 4.13 3.28
CA MET A 179 0.45 3.87 4.23
C MET A 179 -0.02 5.12 4.98
N ASN A 180 0.80 6.16 5.08
CA ASN A 180 0.44 7.45 5.67
C ASN A 180 -0.27 8.41 4.70
N GLY A 181 -0.44 8.01 3.44
CA GLY A 181 -1.30 8.71 2.49
C GLY A 181 -0.69 8.95 1.11
N SER A 182 0.64 8.83 0.96
CA SER A 182 1.31 9.10 -0.33
C SER A 182 0.84 8.17 -1.46
N ALA A 183 0.31 6.98 -1.13
CA ALA A 183 -0.26 6.03 -2.07
C ALA A 183 -1.80 6.01 -2.09
N SER A 184 -2.48 6.97 -1.47
CA SER A 184 -3.94 6.98 -1.40
C SER A 184 -4.59 7.46 -2.70
N ASN A 185 -5.75 6.90 -3.01
CA ASN A 185 -6.64 7.43 -4.04
C ASN A 185 -7.49 8.60 -3.49
N LEU A 186 -8.35 9.20 -4.33
CA LEU A 186 -9.17 10.36 -3.95
C LEU A 186 -10.29 10.04 -2.94
N VAL A 187 -10.52 8.78 -2.61
CA VAL A 187 -11.44 8.37 -1.54
C VAL A 187 -10.70 7.92 -0.27
N GLY A 188 -9.38 8.04 -0.26
CA GLY A 188 -8.53 7.74 0.90
C GLY A 188 -8.17 6.26 1.04
N ASP A 189 -8.41 5.41 0.03
CA ASP A 189 -8.05 4.00 0.07
C ASP A 189 -6.61 3.78 -0.35
N ILE A 190 -5.88 2.96 0.42
CA ILE A 190 -4.52 2.49 0.13
C ILE A 190 -4.57 0.98 -0.07
N THR A 191 -4.07 0.51 -1.20
CA THR A 191 -4.08 -0.91 -1.60
C THR A 191 -2.66 -1.46 -1.77
N PRO A 192 -2.44 -2.79 -1.77
CA PRO A 192 -1.12 -3.36 -2.05
C PRO A 192 -0.54 -2.89 -3.39
N GLY A 193 -1.38 -2.75 -4.42
CA GLY A 193 -0.94 -2.27 -5.73
C GLY A 193 -0.50 -0.81 -5.72
N SER A 194 -1.23 0.08 -5.03
CA SER A 194 -0.84 1.49 -4.92
C SER A 194 0.43 1.69 -4.08
N ILE A 195 0.63 0.87 -3.03
CA ILE A 195 1.88 0.85 -2.25
C ILE A 195 3.06 0.46 -3.13
N TYR A 196 2.91 -0.64 -3.91
CA TYR A 196 3.97 -1.07 -4.81
C TYR A 196 4.34 0.02 -5.83
N ALA A 197 3.35 0.64 -6.47
CA ALA A 197 3.56 1.71 -7.43
C ALA A 197 4.31 2.90 -6.80
N HIS A 198 3.95 3.30 -5.57
CA HIS A 198 4.62 4.35 -4.83
C HIS A 198 6.09 4.01 -4.53
N ILE A 199 6.36 2.79 -4.04
CA ILE A 199 7.73 2.34 -3.74
C ILE A 199 8.57 2.27 -5.02
N ASP A 200 8.04 1.67 -6.09
CA ASP A 200 8.73 1.52 -7.38
C ASP A 200 9.12 2.88 -7.99
N GLN A 201 8.24 3.87 -7.91
CA GLN A 201 8.50 5.24 -8.40
C GLN A 201 9.50 6.01 -7.53
N SER A 202 9.59 5.67 -6.24
CA SER A 202 10.47 6.35 -5.27
C SER A 202 11.92 5.85 -5.34
N LEU A 203 12.16 4.69 -5.95
CA LEU A 203 13.49 4.06 -6.05
C LEU A 203 14.14 4.32 -7.42
N GLY A 204 15.43 4.63 -7.41
CA GLY A 204 16.22 4.79 -8.63
C GLY A 204 16.41 3.47 -9.39
N SER A 205 16.73 3.56 -10.69
CA SER A 205 16.86 2.37 -11.56
C SER A 205 17.97 1.39 -11.14
N TRP A 206 18.95 1.85 -10.36
CA TRP A 206 20.09 1.07 -9.89
C TRP A 206 19.99 0.69 -8.40
N GLU A 207 18.92 1.08 -7.74
CA GLU A 207 18.66 0.77 -6.34
C GLU A 207 17.98 -0.59 -6.19
N GLN A 208 17.71 -0.97 -4.95
CA GLN A 208 16.90 -2.12 -4.57
C GLN A 208 15.55 -2.09 -5.31
N ARG A 209 15.19 -3.18 -6.00
CA ARG A 209 13.94 -3.25 -6.76
C ARG A 209 12.96 -4.18 -6.09
N PRO A 210 11.81 -3.67 -5.64
CA PRO A 210 10.76 -4.48 -5.03
C PRO A 210 10.15 -5.43 -6.06
N ILE A 211 9.68 -6.59 -5.60
CA ILE A 211 8.92 -7.51 -6.42
C ILE A 211 7.48 -7.57 -5.91
N PHE A 212 6.55 -7.53 -6.85
CA PHE A 212 5.13 -7.64 -6.60
C PHE A 212 4.55 -8.83 -7.37
N LYS A 213 3.99 -9.80 -6.63
CA LYS A 213 3.30 -10.96 -7.20
C LYS A 213 1.90 -11.01 -6.62
N THR A 214 0.87 -11.17 -7.45
CA THR A 214 -0.50 -11.18 -6.96
C THR A 214 -1.41 -12.04 -7.84
N ASN A 215 -2.38 -12.69 -7.20
CA ASN A 215 -3.50 -13.37 -7.85
C ASN A 215 -4.80 -12.92 -7.19
N VAL A 216 -5.27 -11.74 -7.53
CA VAL A 216 -6.49 -11.14 -6.98
C VAL A 216 -7.39 -10.63 -8.10
N THR A 217 -8.69 -10.72 -7.93
CA THR A 217 -9.68 -10.11 -8.82
C THR A 217 -9.88 -8.63 -8.53
N THR A 218 -9.68 -8.23 -7.26
CA THR A 218 -9.81 -6.85 -6.78
C THR A 218 -8.86 -6.65 -5.61
N PHE A 219 -8.11 -5.56 -5.59
CA PHE A 219 -7.29 -5.23 -4.43
C PHE A 219 -8.14 -4.85 -3.24
N THR A 220 -7.76 -5.39 -2.07
CA THR A 220 -8.33 -4.99 -0.80
C THR A 220 -7.67 -3.70 -0.30
N THR A 221 -8.45 -2.85 0.39
CA THR A 221 -7.92 -1.66 1.06
C THR A 221 -7.17 -2.08 2.32
N LEU A 222 -5.87 -1.78 2.42
CA LEU A 222 -5.06 -2.03 3.62
C LEU A 222 -5.28 -0.99 4.70
N ARG A 223 -5.38 0.27 4.33
CA ARG A 223 -5.64 1.39 5.25
C ARG A 223 -6.49 2.44 4.57
N LYS A 224 -7.34 3.09 5.36
CA LYS A 224 -8.03 4.31 4.95
C LYS A 224 -7.36 5.51 5.60
N VAL A 225 -7.11 6.54 4.79
CA VAL A 225 -6.58 7.82 5.22
C VAL A 225 -7.57 8.94 4.87
N GLN A 226 -7.33 10.13 5.41
CA GLN A 226 -8.15 11.27 5.06
C GLN A 226 -7.97 11.58 3.57
N PRO A 227 -9.06 11.59 2.78
CA PRO A 227 -8.98 11.89 1.36
C PRO A 227 -8.64 13.36 1.12
N PRO A 228 -8.02 13.70 -0.03
CA PRO A 228 -7.68 15.09 -0.38
C PRO A 228 -8.90 15.97 -0.64
N ILE A 229 -10.06 15.37 -0.82
CA ILE A 229 -11.35 16.04 -0.95
C ILE A 229 -12.41 15.31 -0.12
N ALA A 230 -13.29 16.03 0.56
CA ALA A 230 -14.40 15.41 1.28
C ALA A 230 -15.30 14.62 0.32
N LEU A 231 -15.74 13.43 0.74
CA LEU A 231 -16.59 12.56 -0.09
C LEU A 231 -17.91 13.27 -0.48
N THR A 232 -18.46 14.09 0.41
CA THR A 232 -19.64 14.93 0.14
C THR A 232 -19.39 15.92 -1.01
N ASP A 233 -18.20 16.53 -1.02
CA ASP A 233 -17.79 17.43 -2.11
C ASP A 233 -17.55 16.64 -3.40
N LEU A 234 -16.88 15.49 -3.31
CA LEU A 234 -16.62 14.64 -4.49
C LEU A 234 -17.92 14.18 -5.16
N LYS A 235 -18.96 13.84 -4.39
CA LYS A 235 -20.26 13.42 -4.91
C LYS A 235 -21.01 14.54 -5.64
N GLN A 236 -20.70 15.83 -5.38
CA GLN A 236 -21.28 16.93 -6.13
C GLN A 236 -20.81 16.99 -7.61
N LEU A 237 -19.81 16.18 -7.97
CA LEU A 237 -19.31 16.11 -9.36
C LEU A 237 -20.43 15.77 -10.35
N THR A 238 -21.33 14.83 -10.02
CA THR A 238 -22.46 14.44 -10.86
C THR A 238 -23.61 15.45 -10.86
N VAL A 239 -23.66 16.32 -9.85
CA VAL A 239 -24.64 17.43 -9.79
C VAL A 239 -24.18 18.58 -10.69
N LEU A 240 -22.89 18.94 -10.64
CA LEU A 240 -22.32 19.99 -11.47
C LEU A 240 -22.17 19.57 -12.94
N PHE A 241 -21.89 18.30 -13.19
CA PHE A 241 -21.78 17.71 -14.52
C PHE A 241 -22.81 16.58 -14.67
N PRO A 242 -24.08 16.89 -14.90
CA PRO A 242 -25.14 15.87 -14.97
C PRO A 242 -25.01 14.93 -16.15
N VAL A 243 -24.30 15.34 -17.20
CA VAL A 243 -24.05 14.52 -18.39
C VAL A 243 -22.54 14.42 -18.62
N LYS A 244 -22.06 13.18 -18.83
CA LYS A 244 -20.65 12.92 -19.13
C LYS A 244 -20.22 13.67 -20.41
N GLY A 245 -19.07 14.35 -20.34
CA GLY A 245 -18.53 15.14 -21.47
C GLY A 245 -19.17 16.51 -21.63
N GLN A 246 -20.13 16.89 -20.78
CA GLN A 246 -20.70 18.22 -20.79
C GLN A 246 -19.70 19.25 -20.26
N GLU A 247 -19.67 20.41 -20.91
CA GLU A 247 -18.97 21.58 -20.41
C GLU A 247 -19.83 22.34 -19.38
N PHE A 248 -19.18 22.82 -18.32
CA PHE A 248 -19.78 23.72 -17.35
C PHE A 248 -19.41 25.15 -17.72
N LYS A 249 -20.42 25.96 -18.08
CA LYS A 249 -20.21 27.35 -18.45
C LYS A 249 -19.98 28.20 -17.22
N LEU A 250 -19.05 29.13 -17.34
CA LEU A 250 -18.68 30.10 -16.32
C LEU A 250 -18.94 31.52 -16.85
N ASP A 251 -19.08 32.46 -15.96
CA ASP A 251 -19.15 33.89 -16.22
C ASP A 251 -18.60 34.66 -15.01
N PRO A 252 -18.42 36.01 -15.11
CA PRO A 252 -17.82 36.77 -14.01
C PRO A 252 -18.56 36.70 -12.67
N SER A 253 -19.85 36.31 -12.64
CA SER A 253 -20.60 36.16 -11.38
C SER A 253 -20.09 35.01 -10.49
N PHE A 254 -19.26 34.12 -11.04
CA PHE A 254 -18.60 33.04 -10.29
C PHE A 254 -17.41 33.52 -9.44
N GLU A 255 -16.81 34.66 -9.78
CA GLU A 255 -15.70 35.23 -9.03
C GLU A 255 -16.19 36.17 -7.91
N PRO A 256 -15.71 35.94 -6.65
CA PRO A 256 -16.19 36.70 -5.50
C PRO A 256 -15.80 38.20 -5.55
N GLU A 257 -14.72 38.53 -6.26
CA GLU A 257 -14.23 39.91 -6.40
C GLU A 257 -14.71 40.60 -7.71
N SER A 258 -15.60 39.95 -8.45
CA SER A 258 -16.21 40.58 -9.63
C SER A 258 -17.18 41.71 -9.26
N ILE A 259 -17.59 42.53 -10.26
CA ILE A 259 -18.51 43.67 -10.03
C ILE A 259 -19.88 43.20 -9.48
N ASN A 260 -20.35 42.03 -9.94
CA ASN A 260 -21.66 41.47 -9.54
C ASN A 260 -21.53 39.97 -9.21
N PRO A 261 -20.93 39.59 -8.08
CA PRO A 261 -20.82 38.20 -7.69
C PRO A 261 -22.20 37.63 -7.31
N ASN A 262 -22.39 36.33 -7.60
CA ASN A 262 -23.57 35.59 -7.17
C ASN A 262 -23.14 34.53 -6.16
N ASP A 263 -23.66 34.53 -4.94
CA ASP A 263 -23.25 33.66 -3.85
C ASP A 263 -23.33 32.15 -4.20
N GLU A 264 -24.38 31.76 -4.95
CA GLU A 264 -24.55 30.38 -5.39
C GLU A 264 -23.46 30.00 -6.41
N ASN A 265 -23.18 30.85 -7.38
CA ASN A 265 -22.13 30.63 -8.37
C ASN A 265 -20.73 30.63 -7.74
N VAL A 266 -20.47 31.55 -6.82
CA VAL A 266 -19.22 31.59 -6.04
C VAL A 266 -19.01 30.28 -5.26
N THR A 267 -20.09 29.74 -4.66
CA THR A 267 -20.01 28.45 -3.95
C THR A 267 -19.69 27.29 -4.90
N LYS A 268 -20.36 27.23 -6.07
CA LYS A 268 -20.04 26.24 -7.11
C LYS A 268 -18.60 26.37 -7.61
N PHE A 269 -18.14 27.60 -7.78
CA PHE A 269 -16.79 27.87 -8.28
C PHE A 269 -15.71 27.46 -7.30
N LYS A 270 -15.89 27.68 -6.01
CA LYS A 270 -15.00 27.15 -4.96
C LYS A 270 -14.83 25.63 -5.06
N LEU A 271 -15.92 24.92 -5.37
CA LEU A 271 -15.90 23.48 -5.54
C LEU A 271 -15.19 23.08 -6.85
N LEU A 272 -15.47 23.77 -7.96
CA LEU A 272 -14.77 23.57 -9.23
C LEU A 272 -13.26 23.81 -9.11
N GLN A 273 -12.85 24.83 -8.33
CA GLN A 273 -11.42 25.08 -8.03
C GLN A 273 -10.80 23.96 -7.19
N LYS A 274 -11.54 23.38 -6.22
CA LYS A 274 -11.07 22.16 -5.51
C LYS A 274 -10.86 21.00 -6.47
N TYR A 275 -11.79 20.78 -7.39
CA TYR A 275 -11.66 19.73 -8.41
C TYR A 275 -10.46 19.96 -9.35
N ASN A 276 -10.24 21.21 -9.74
CA ASN A 276 -9.10 21.56 -10.59
C ASN A 276 -7.76 21.25 -9.89
N ARG A 277 -7.62 21.55 -8.59
CA ARG A 277 -6.41 21.26 -7.80
C ARG A 277 -6.05 19.78 -7.72
N ILE A 278 -7.05 18.90 -7.82
CA ILE A 278 -6.85 17.42 -7.79
C ILE A 278 -7.06 16.79 -9.17
N ASN A 279 -6.98 17.63 -10.23
CA ASN A 279 -7.04 17.22 -11.63
C ASN A 279 -8.33 16.47 -12.04
N LEU A 280 -9.47 16.78 -11.42
CA LEU A 280 -10.79 16.27 -11.85
C LEU A 280 -11.44 17.16 -12.92
N VAL A 281 -11.13 18.46 -12.92
CA VAL A 281 -11.69 19.46 -13.82
C VAL A 281 -10.56 20.33 -14.39
N VAL A 282 -10.68 20.70 -15.65
CA VAL A 282 -9.78 21.66 -16.31
C VAL A 282 -10.57 22.76 -17.00
N PRO A 283 -10.08 24.02 -17.01
CA PRO A 283 -10.67 25.07 -17.82
C PRO A 283 -10.46 24.79 -19.31
N ILE A 284 -11.27 25.38 -20.17
CA ILE A 284 -11.20 25.28 -21.63
C ILE A 284 -10.74 26.63 -22.18
N ASP A 285 -9.82 26.58 -23.14
CA ASP A 285 -9.24 27.72 -23.84
C ASP A 285 -8.59 28.80 -22.93
N THR A 286 -8.13 28.36 -21.75
CA THR A 286 -7.38 29.19 -20.79
C THR A 286 -6.58 28.33 -19.81
N GLU A 287 -5.55 28.90 -19.19
CA GLU A 287 -4.68 28.19 -18.27
C GLU A 287 -5.28 28.06 -16.85
N HIS A 288 -6.13 29.00 -16.43
CA HIS A 288 -6.60 29.08 -15.05
C HIS A 288 -8.12 29.21 -14.95
N MET A 289 -8.71 28.62 -13.93
CA MET A 289 -10.15 28.69 -13.64
C MET A 289 -10.63 30.14 -13.47
N TYR A 290 -9.78 31.00 -12.88
CA TYR A 290 -10.08 32.43 -12.75
C TYR A 290 -10.38 33.08 -14.11
N PHE A 291 -9.50 32.91 -15.10
CA PHE A 291 -9.71 33.47 -16.44
C PHE A 291 -10.90 32.82 -17.16
N ALA A 292 -11.16 31.52 -16.88
CA ALA A 292 -12.36 30.89 -17.43
C ALA A 292 -13.64 31.54 -16.93
N ALA A 293 -13.69 32.02 -15.69
CA ALA A 293 -14.84 32.77 -15.17
C ALA A 293 -14.90 34.20 -15.73
N ILE A 294 -13.81 34.96 -15.63
CA ILE A 294 -13.79 36.38 -16.05
C ILE A 294 -14.03 36.53 -17.56
N GLU A 295 -13.54 35.64 -18.37
CA GLU A 295 -13.68 35.67 -19.84
C GLU A 295 -14.92 34.91 -20.34
N SER A 296 -15.82 34.49 -19.45
CA SER A 296 -17.06 33.75 -19.78
C SER A 296 -16.82 32.48 -20.62
N LYS A 297 -15.78 31.73 -20.27
CA LYS A 297 -15.43 30.44 -20.87
C LYS A 297 -16.11 29.29 -20.13
N SER A 298 -15.59 28.07 -20.29
CA SER A 298 -16.12 26.88 -19.67
C SER A 298 -15.01 26.03 -19.03
N CYS A 299 -15.43 25.04 -18.27
CA CYS A 299 -14.56 23.98 -17.77
C CYS A 299 -15.20 22.60 -18.03
N LYS A 300 -14.39 21.55 -18.02
CA LYS A 300 -14.86 20.18 -18.26
C LYS A 300 -14.16 19.19 -17.35
N LEU A 301 -14.73 17.98 -17.23
CA LEU A 301 -14.08 16.86 -16.58
C LEU A 301 -12.82 16.44 -17.35
N THR A 302 -11.77 16.08 -16.62
CA THR A 302 -10.63 15.34 -17.14
C THR A 302 -10.99 13.86 -17.29
N ILE A 303 -10.09 13.04 -17.85
CA ILE A 303 -10.25 11.57 -17.86
C ILE A 303 -10.38 11.04 -16.41
N LEU A 304 -9.59 11.57 -15.46
CA LEU A 304 -9.70 11.23 -14.05
C LEU A 304 -11.06 11.69 -13.47
N GLY A 305 -11.51 12.90 -13.82
CA GLY A 305 -12.84 13.42 -13.44
C GLY A 305 -13.97 12.52 -13.95
N GLU A 306 -13.92 12.07 -15.20
CA GLU A 306 -14.89 11.14 -15.77
C GLU A 306 -14.85 9.75 -15.10
N HIS A 307 -13.68 9.29 -14.69
CA HIS A 307 -13.55 8.05 -13.93
C HIS A 307 -14.31 8.13 -12.59
N TYR A 308 -14.06 9.18 -11.79
CA TYR A 308 -14.77 9.37 -10.53
C TYR A 308 -16.26 9.67 -10.73
N TRP A 309 -16.62 10.38 -11.77
CA TRP A 309 -18.01 10.57 -12.18
C TRP A 309 -18.73 9.24 -12.41
N ASN A 310 -18.08 8.29 -13.14
CA ASN A 310 -18.62 6.94 -13.34
C ASN A 310 -18.74 6.15 -12.03
N LEU A 311 -17.76 6.27 -11.10
CA LEU A 311 -17.82 5.59 -9.82
C LEU A 311 -18.99 6.09 -8.98
N ILE A 312 -19.23 7.41 -8.94
CA ILE A 312 -20.36 8.02 -8.22
C ILE A 312 -21.69 7.60 -8.84
N THR A 313 -21.81 7.72 -10.16
CA THR A 313 -23.05 7.36 -10.89
C THR A 313 -23.46 5.91 -10.70
N ASN A 314 -22.47 5.00 -10.55
CA ASN A 314 -22.70 3.57 -10.34
C ASN A 314 -22.72 3.17 -8.85
N ASP A 315 -22.82 4.12 -7.93
CA ASP A 315 -22.86 3.92 -6.47
C ASP A 315 -21.70 3.06 -5.94
N ARG A 316 -20.50 3.32 -6.45
CA ARG A 316 -19.28 2.61 -6.04
C ARG A 316 -18.44 3.40 -5.02
N ILE A 317 -18.79 4.65 -4.77
CA ILE A 317 -18.19 5.52 -3.76
C ILE A 317 -19.24 6.49 -3.18
#